data_6a71875eec9c1baed8e6c3f64bb9db86
#
_entry.id   6a71875eec9c1baed8e6c3f64bb9db86
#
_cell.length_a   1.000
_cell.length_b   1.000
_cell.length_c   1.000
_cell.angle_alpha   90.00
_cell.angle_beta   90.00
_cell.angle_gamma   90.00
#
_symmetry.space_group_name_H-M   'P 1'
#
loop_
_entity.id
_entity.type
_entity.pdbx_description
1 polymer ?
#
loop_
_entity_poly.entity_id
_entity_poly.type
_entity_poly.pdbx_seq_one_letter_code
_entity_poly.pdbx_strand_id
1 'polypeptide(L)'
;MKNHQSSPWPRRLVAFGLVWGMLTLVITTVAELTPRSLTLLISISASGLYTLSLYVTRHSWLPLLARRPLRNATLLGIVNAAMIETVFLVFERVLGAEGVAAHPNLLIDLLITMPWYVLMVRTFVQVQNRWRFSQATVLLLGAVYETGADGVFGQVAGTIFGESQLLNPGYWVLLALFAFWQFIPVYSSMVLPPAWLIGTVPPSPQLSRAAWRDALRPLIWLIPFIIYVLALIILLGLAS
;
A
#
# COMPACT_ATOMS: atom_id res chain seq x y z
N MET A 1 23.81 14.83 -24.16
CA MET A 1 22.88 14.11 -23.24
C MET A 1 22.15 15.16 -22.41
N LYS A 2 20.88 15.46 -22.72
CA LYS A 2 20.08 16.38 -21.90
C LYS A 2 19.74 15.67 -20.60
N ASN A 3 20.27 16.16 -19.46
CA ASN A 3 19.85 15.75 -18.14
C ASN A 3 18.35 15.99 -18.01
N HIS A 4 17.54 14.95 -18.13
CA HIS A 4 16.15 14.98 -17.72
C HIS A 4 16.13 15.07 -16.20
N GLN A 5 16.26 16.29 -15.67
CA GLN A 5 15.95 16.55 -14.27
C GLN A 5 14.49 16.13 -14.06
N SER A 6 14.31 15.06 -13.30
CA SER A 6 12.99 14.65 -12.84
C SER A 6 12.35 15.86 -12.14
N SER A 7 11.13 16.24 -12.58
CA SER A 7 10.38 17.35 -11.98
C SER A 7 10.47 17.29 -10.43
N PRO A 8 10.77 18.39 -9.74
CA PRO A 8 10.85 18.41 -8.27
C PRO A 8 9.49 18.23 -7.60
N TRP A 9 8.41 18.39 -8.36
CA TRP A 9 7.03 18.35 -7.88
C TRP A 9 6.66 17.06 -7.11
N PRO A 10 6.90 15.82 -7.62
CA PRO A 10 6.52 14.62 -6.90
C PRO A 10 7.24 14.49 -5.55
N ARG A 11 8.50 14.93 -5.46
CA ARG A 11 9.27 14.89 -4.20
C ARG A 11 8.69 15.84 -3.15
N ARG A 12 8.32 17.07 -3.54
CA ARG A 12 7.69 18.05 -2.63
C ARG A 12 6.33 17.56 -2.17
N LEU A 13 5.55 16.98 -3.08
CA LEU A 13 4.23 16.43 -2.77
C LEU A 13 4.31 15.26 -1.78
N VAL A 14 5.24 14.33 -1.97
CA VAL A 14 5.47 13.22 -1.03
C VAL A 14 5.95 13.74 0.33
N ALA A 15 6.91 14.68 0.36
CA ALA A 15 7.38 15.26 1.62
C ALA A 15 6.24 15.96 2.38
N PHE A 16 5.45 16.77 1.69
CA PHE A 16 4.24 17.37 2.25
C PHE A 16 3.27 16.29 2.76
N GLY A 17 2.98 15.29 1.94
CA GLY A 17 2.04 14.23 2.27
C GLY A 17 2.46 13.40 3.48
N LEU A 18 3.75 13.08 3.61
CA LEU A 18 4.26 12.37 4.79
C LEU A 18 4.11 13.20 6.07
N VAL A 19 4.46 14.50 6.01
CA VAL A 19 4.29 15.40 7.17
C VAL A 19 2.81 15.56 7.51
N TRP A 20 1.99 15.84 6.52
CA TRP A 20 0.54 16.03 6.68
C TRP A 20 -0.15 14.76 7.18
N GLY A 21 0.14 13.60 6.56
CA GLY A 21 -0.43 12.32 6.96
C GLY A 21 -0.06 11.94 8.40
N MET A 22 1.20 12.12 8.80
CA MET A 22 1.63 11.85 10.17
C MET A 22 1.04 12.85 11.17
N LEU A 23 0.99 14.14 10.82
CA LEU A 23 0.39 15.16 11.68
C LEU A 23 -1.10 14.86 11.93
N THR A 24 -1.86 14.60 10.88
CA THR A 24 -3.29 14.27 10.99
C THR A 24 -3.52 12.98 11.76
N LEU A 25 -2.68 11.96 11.55
CA LEU A 25 -2.75 10.70 12.30
C LEU A 25 -2.50 10.90 13.80
N VAL A 26 -1.52 11.70 14.17
CA VAL A 26 -1.26 12.05 15.58
C VAL A 26 -2.42 12.84 16.17
N ILE A 27 -2.92 13.86 15.47
CA ILE A 27 -4.05 14.69 15.95
C ILE A 27 -5.30 13.82 16.18
N THR A 28 -5.67 12.97 15.22
CA THR A 28 -6.84 12.09 15.36
C THR A 28 -6.65 11.09 16.51
N THR A 29 -5.44 10.52 16.64
CA THR A 29 -5.15 9.57 17.74
C THR A 29 -5.25 10.26 19.09
N VAL A 30 -4.72 11.47 19.24
CA VAL A 30 -4.79 12.23 20.52
C VAL A 30 -6.24 12.67 20.81
N ALA A 31 -7.01 13.01 19.80
CA ALA A 31 -8.41 13.41 19.96
C ALA A 31 -9.32 12.23 20.39
N GLU A 32 -9.08 11.03 19.86
CA GLU A 32 -9.92 9.86 20.11
C GLU A 32 -9.42 9.00 21.28
N LEU A 33 -8.10 8.82 21.41
CA LEU A 33 -7.40 7.97 22.40
C LEU A 33 -8.00 6.55 22.52
N THR A 34 -8.45 5.99 21.38
CA THR A 34 -8.99 4.64 21.32
C THR A 34 -7.91 3.60 21.02
N PRO A 35 -8.09 2.31 21.40
CA PRO A 35 -7.18 1.24 20.97
C PRO A 35 -6.99 1.20 19.45
N ARG A 36 -8.04 1.45 18.68
CA ARG A 36 -8.01 1.48 17.22
C ARG A 36 -7.12 2.60 16.68
N SER A 37 -7.30 3.84 17.16
CA SER A 37 -6.49 4.98 16.69
C SER A 37 -5.01 4.83 17.09
N LEU A 38 -4.72 4.26 18.26
CA LEU A 38 -3.36 3.90 18.69
C LEU A 38 -2.76 2.81 17.80
N THR A 39 -3.51 1.77 17.47
CA THR A 39 -3.08 0.71 16.55
C THR A 39 -2.71 1.27 15.20
N LEU A 40 -3.55 2.13 14.61
CA LEU A 40 -3.25 2.77 13.34
C LEU A 40 -1.98 3.62 13.41
N LEU A 41 -1.83 4.48 14.44
CA LEU A 41 -0.65 5.31 14.60
C LEU A 41 0.64 4.48 14.69
N ILE A 42 0.64 3.43 15.51
CA ILE A 42 1.82 2.60 15.72
C ILE A 42 2.12 1.77 14.48
N SER A 43 1.12 1.13 13.87
CA SER A 43 1.30 0.26 12.70
C SER A 43 1.77 1.05 11.47
N ILE A 44 1.20 2.22 11.20
CA ILE A 44 1.61 3.10 10.10
C ILE A 44 3.03 3.61 10.32
N SER A 45 3.36 4.03 11.56
CA SER A 45 4.71 4.46 11.91
C SER A 45 5.72 3.32 11.79
N ALA A 46 5.39 2.12 12.26
CA ALA A 46 6.23 0.92 12.15
C ALA A 46 6.47 0.55 10.67
N SER A 47 5.45 0.65 9.81
CA SER A 47 5.57 0.41 8.37
C SER A 47 6.55 1.38 7.70
N GLY A 48 6.47 2.66 8.06
CA GLY A 48 7.41 3.67 7.59
C GLY A 48 8.85 3.43 8.07
N LEU A 49 9.02 3.10 9.35
CA LEU A 49 10.33 2.76 9.95
C LEU A 49 10.91 1.48 9.35
N TYR A 50 10.08 0.48 9.07
CA TYR A 50 10.48 -0.73 8.37
C TYR A 50 11.01 -0.40 6.97
N THR A 51 10.30 0.41 6.20
CA THR A 51 10.78 0.87 4.89
C THR A 51 12.09 1.64 4.98
N LEU A 52 12.23 2.50 5.99
CA LEU A 52 13.48 3.22 6.24
C LEU A 52 14.63 2.27 6.57
N SER A 53 14.38 1.24 7.38
CA SER A 53 15.39 0.21 7.68
C SER A 53 15.85 -0.54 6.42
N LEU A 54 14.91 -0.91 5.55
CA LEU A 54 15.22 -1.51 4.26
C LEU A 54 16.03 -0.56 3.37
N TYR A 55 15.74 0.74 3.41
CA TYR A 55 16.50 1.75 2.67
C TYR A 55 17.93 1.90 3.19
N VAL A 56 18.13 2.00 4.49
CA VAL A 56 19.45 2.13 5.11
C VAL A 56 20.31 0.89 4.83
N THR A 57 19.73 -0.29 4.95
CA THR A 57 20.43 -1.58 4.77
C THR A 57 20.51 -2.03 3.30
N ARG A 58 19.98 -1.25 2.34
CA ARG A 58 19.88 -1.67 0.93
C ARG A 58 21.20 -2.09 0.29
N HIS A 59 22.32 -1.53 0.74
CA HIS A 59 23.64 -1.86 0.22
C HIS A 59 24.03 -3.32 0.50
N SER A 60 23.49 -3.91 1.56
CA SER A 60 23.78 -5.31 1.95
C SER A 60 22.92 -6.32 1.19
N TRP A 61 21.62 -6.06 1.03
CA TRP A 61 20.69 -7.05 0.45
C TRP A 61 20.46 -6.87 -1.07
N LEU A 62 20.54 -5.64 -1.58
CA LEU A 62 20.26 -5.35 -3.00
C LEU A 62 21.15 -6.16 -3.96
N PRO A 63 22.48 -6.27 -3.76
CA PRO A 63 23.36 -7.07 -4.62
C PRO A 63 22.99 -8.56 -4.60
N LEU A 64 22.55 -9.08 -3.44
CA LEU A 64 22.17 -10.48 -3.30
C LEU A 64 20.93 -10.83 -4.14
N LEU A 65 19.97 -9.90 -4.22
CA LEU A 65 18.75 -10.09 -4.96
C LEU A 65 18.83 -9.70 -6.44
N ALA A 66 19.87 -9.01 -6.85
CA ALA A 66 20.05 -8.50 -8.23
C ALA A 66 20.20 -9.58 -9.31
N ARG A 67 20.48 -10.84 -8.94
CA ARG A 67 20.66 -11.95 -9.89
C ARG A 67 19.42 -12.25 -10.75
N ARG A 68 18.20 -12.08 -10.18
CA ARG A 68 16.91 -12.27 -10.85
C ARG A 68 15.98 -11.11 -10.48
N PRO A 69 16.24 -9.89 -10.97
CA PRO A 69 15.68 -8.68 -10.40
C PRO A 69 14.15 -8.64 -10.45
N LEU A 70 13.51 -9.05 -11.54
CA LEU A 70 12.04 -9.02 -11.66
C LEU A 70 11.35 -10.02 -10.75
N ARG A 71 11.87 -11.27 -10.71
CA ARG A 71 11.33 -12.30 -9.82
C ARG A 71 11.51 -11.91 -8.36
N ASN A 72 12.72 -11.49 -8.01
CA ASN A 72 13.05 -11.14 -6.63
C ASN A 72 12.34 -9.86 -6.18
N ALA A 73 12.13 -8.89 -7.08
CA ALA A 73 11.32 -7.70 -6.81
C ALA A 73 9.86 -8.09 -6.48
N THR A 74 9.28 -9.00 -7.27
CA THR A 74 7.92 -9.48 -7.01
C THR A 74 7.84 -10.22 -5.67
N LEU A 75 8.75 -11.14 -5.40
CA LEU A 75 8.77 -11.88 -4.13
C LEU A 75 8.99 -10.94 -2.94
N LEU A 76 9.92 -9.97 -3.06
CA LEU A 76 10.19 -9.00 -2.00
C LEU A 76 8.96 -8.14 -1.68
N GLY A 77 8.24 -7.65 -2.68
CA GLY A 77 7.01 -6.89 -2.47
C GLY A 77 5.91 -7.71 -1.79
N ILE A 78 5.75 -9.00 -2.19
CA ILE A 78 4.77 -9.92 -1.59
C ILE A 78 5.13 -10.23 -0.13
N VAL A 79 6.40 -10.50 0.16
CA VAL A 79 6.85 -10.76 1.54
C VAL A 79 6.67 -9.52 2.40
N ASN A 80 7.00 -8.33 1.87
CA ASN A 80 6.77 -7.08 2.59
C ASN A 80 5.28 -6.83 2.85
N ALA A 81 4.39 -7.17 1.92
CA ALA A 81 2.94 -7.09 2.14
C ALA A 81 2.52 -7.98 3.33
N ALA A 82 2.92 -9.25 3.34
CA ALA A 82 2.61 -10.14 4.45
C ALA A 82 3.19 -9.64 5.80
N MET A 83 4.37 -9.03 5.78
CA MET A 83 4.97 -8.41 6.97
C MET A 83 4.13 -7.24 7.48
N ILE A 84 3.62 -6.38 6.61
CA ILE A 84 2.79 -5.25 7.00
C ILE A 84 1.47 -5.72 7.60
N GLU A 85 0.77 -6.66 6.97
CA GLU A 85 -0.44 -7.28 7.54
C GLU A 85 -0.17 -7.86 8.93
N THR A 86 0.93 -8.59 9.08
CA THR A 86 1.33 -9.13 10.38
C THR A 86 1.56 -8.03 11.42
N VAL A 87 2.20 -6.92 11.04
CA VAL A 87 2.43 -5.77 11.94
C VAL A 87 1.10 -5.17 12.42
N PHE A 88 0.16 -4.94 11.51
CA PHE A 88 -1.16 -4.41 11.87
C PHE A 88 -1.90 -5.34 12.81
N LEU A 89 -1.96 -6.64 12.51
CA LEU A 89 -2.61 -7.63 13.35
C LEU A 89 -1.97 -7.78 14.73
N VAL A 90 -0.64 -7.75 14.80
CA VAL A 90 0.08 -7.84 16.09
C VAL A 90 -0.27 -6.65 16.98
N PHE A 91 -0.22 -5.43 16.45
CA PHE A 91 -0.56 -4.24 17.24
C PHE A 91 -2.05 -4.17 17.59
N GLU A 92 -2.94 -4.61 16.69
CA GLU A 92 -4.37 -4.75 16.98
C GLU A 92 -4.61 -5.63 18.21
N ARG A 93 -3.95 -6.78 18.27
CA ARG A 93 -4.06 -7.70 19.41
C ARG A 93 -3.43 -7.15 20.70
N VAL A 94 -2.24 -6.57 20.58
CA VAL A 94 -1.50 -6.05 21.75
C VAL A 94 -2.24 -4.89 22.38
N LEU A 95 -2.90 -4.06 21.60
CA LEU A 95 -3.63 -2.88 22.07
C LEU A 95 -5.11 -3.16 22.35
N GLY A 96 -5.61 -4.38 22.08
CA GLY A 96 -7.00 -4.74 22.26
C GLY A 96 -7.95 -3.97 21.31
N ALA A 97 -7.48 -3.64 20.13
CA ALA A 97 -8.31 -3.03 19.10
C ALA A 97 -9.09 -4.09 18.32
N GLU A 98 -10.10 -3.65 17.58
CA GLU A 98 -10.90 -4.47 16.68
C GLU A 98 -11.12 -3.75 15.35
N GLY A 99 -11.19 -4.52 14.27
CA GLY A 99 -11.56 -4.02 12.94
C GLY A 99 -10.50 -3.16 12.27
N VAL A 100 -9.21 -3.39 12.55
CA VAL A 100 -8.07 -2.81 11.84
C VAL A 100 -7.55 -3.81 10.81
N ALA A 101 -7.32 -5.08 11.20
CA ALA A 101 -7.05 -6.18 10.29
C ALA A 101 -8.35 -6.73 9.69
N ALA A 102 -8.28 -7.37 8.53
CA ALA A 102 -9.44 -7.98 7.87
C ALA A 102 -10.02 -9.15 8.68
N HIS A 103 -9.19 -9.84 9.47
CA HIS A 103 -9.63 -10.92 10.35
C HIS A 103 -8.66 -11.12 11.52
N PRO A 104 -9.15 -11.42 12.75
CA PRO A 104 -8.30 -11.61 13.92
C PRO A 104 -7.38 -12.84 13.84
N ASN A 105 -7.63 -13.81 12.97
CA ASN A 105 -6.74 -14.93 12.71
C ASN A 105 -5.81 -14.60 11.54
N LEU A 106 -4.48 -14.61 11.78
CA LEU A 106 -3.47 -14.26 10.78
C LEU A 106 -3.57 -15.06 9.48
N LEU A 107 -3.87 -16.36 9.56
CA LEU A 107 -3.95 -17.18 8.34
C LEU A 107 -5.16 -16.80 7.50
N ILE A 108 -6.29 -16.50 8.14
CA ILE A 108 -7.51 -16.07 7.45
C ILE A 108 -7.30 -14.64 6.92
N ASP A 109 -6.71 -13.76 7.71
CA ASP A 109 -6.36 -12.40 7.28
C ASP A 109 -5.49 -12.40 6.04
N LEU A 110 -4.39 -13.16 6.04
CA LEU A 110 -3.53 -13.33 4.87
C LEU A 110 -4.25 -14.03 3.70
N LEU A 111 -5.16 -14.97 3.96
CA LEU A 111 -5.96 -15.58 2.93
C LEU A 111 -6.89 -14.55 2.25
N ILE A 112 -7.44 -13.63 3.01
CA ILE A 112 -8.29 -12.54 2.49
C ILE A 112 -7.44 -11.53 1.70
N THR A 113 -6.35 -11.02 2.25
CA THR A 113 -5.64 -9.83 1.74
C THR A 113 -4.57 -10.15 0.68
N MET A 114 -3.85 -11.27 0.84
CA MET A 114 -2.69 -11.60 -0.01
C MET A 114 -2.99 -11.76 -1.51
N PRO A 115 -4.14 -12.29 -1.97
CA PRO A 115 -4.44 -12.34 -3.40
C PRO A 115 -4.40 -10.97 -4.07
N TRP A 116 -4.91 -9.92 -3.40
CA TRP A 116 -4.77 -8.54 -3.87
C TRP A 116 -3.31 -8.13 -3.99
N TYR A 117 -2.53 -8.30 -2.92
CA TYR A 117 -1.12 -7.88 -2.90
C TYR A 117 -0.28 -8.60 -3.96
N VAL A 118 -0.50 -9.90 -4.15
CA VAL A 118 0.22 -10.69 -5.17
C VAL A 118 -0.03 -10.12 -6.57
N LEU A 119 -1.28 -9.84 -6.92
CA LEU A 119 -1.66 -9.32 -8.23
C LEU A 119 -1.20 -7.88 -8.41
N MET A 120 -1.37 -7.04 -7.40
CA MET A 120 -0.94 -5.65 -7.36
C MET A 120 0.58 -5.54 -7.52
N VAL A 121 1.35 -6.22 -6.67
CA VAL A 121 2.83 -6.18 -6.70
C VAL A 121 3.36 -6.72 -8.03
N ARG A 122 2.84 -7.85 -8.52
CA ARG A 122 3.26 -8.41 -9.80
C ARG A 122 3.05 -7.42 -10.94
N THR A 123 1.88 -6.80 -11.00
CA THR A 123 1.54 -5.83 -12.04
C THR A 123 2.38 -4.56 -11.89
N PHE A 124 2.54 -4.05 -10.67
CA PHE A 124 3.40 -2.92 -10.37
C PHE A 124 4.85 -3.16 -10.83
N VAL A 125 5.43 -4.33 -10.51
CA VAL A 125 6.81 -4.69 -10.93
C VAL A 125 6.96 -4.68 -12.45
N GLN A 126 5.97 -5.18 -13.19
CA GLN A 126 5.98 -5.14 -14.66
C GLN A 126 5.92 -3.70 -15.18
N VAL A 127 5.05 -2.89 -14.62
CA VAL A 127 4.89 -1.46 -14.97
C VAL A 127 6.15 -0.68 -14.60
N GLN A 128 6.70 -0.87 -13.40
CA GLN A 128 7.92 -0.23 -12.96
C GLN A 128 9.13 -0.64 -13.81
N ASN A 129 9.22 -1.89 -14.23
CA ASN A 129 10.26 -2.35 -15.14
C ASN A 129 10.17 -1.67 -16.51
N ARG A 130 8.97 -1.42 -16.99
CA ARG A 130 8.74 -0.75 -18.27
C ARG A 130 9.01 0.76 -18.22
N TRP A 131 8.50 1.45 -17.19
CA TRP A 131 8.42 2.90 -17.16
C TRP A 131 9.43 3.59 -16.25
N ARG A 132 10.01 2.88 -15.27
CA ARG A 132 11.03 3.42 -14.35
C ARG A 132 10.61 4.71 -13.67
N PHE A 133 9.44 4.72 -13.05
CA PHE A 133 8.97 5.85 -12.27
C PHE A 133 9.96 6.23 -11.17
N SER A 134 10.02 7.51 -10.85
CA SER A 134 10.81 8.01 -9.73
C SER A 134 10.32 7.44 -8.40
N GLN A 135 11.19 7.36 -7.39
CA GLN A 135 10.81 6.88 -6.06
C GLN A 135 9.61 7.64 -5.46
N ALA A 136 9.56 8.97 -5.67
CA ALA A 136 8.44 9.78 -5.21
C ALA A 136 7.14 9.41 -5.94
N THR A 137 7.20 9.16 -7.25
CA THR A 137 6.03 8.69 -8.02
C THR A 137 5.59 7.30 -7.54
N VAL A 138 6.55 6.40 -7.27
CA VAL A 138 6.27 5.06 -6.74
C VAL A 138 5.55 5.12 -5.39
N LEU A 139 5.95 6.01 -4.49
CA LEU A 139 5.26 6.22 -3.21
C LEU A 139 3.83 6.72 -3.38
N LEU A 140 3.61 7.69 -4.28
CA LEU A 140 2.25 8.17 -4.59
C LEU A 140 1.39 7.06 -5.22
N LEU A 141 1.96 6.22 -6.08
CA LEU A 141 1.27 5.07 -6.64
C LEU A 141 0.90 4.05 -5.57
N GLY A 142 1.78 3.80 -4.58
CA GLY A 142 1.46 2.96 -3.43
C GLY A 142 0.23 3.48 -2.68
N ALA A 143 0.18 4.79 -2.37
CA ALA A 143 -0.99 5.40 -1.74
C ALA A 143 -2.26 5.30 -2.60
N VAL A 144 -2.15 5.43 -3.93
CA VAL A 144 -3.28 5.23 -4.86
C VAL A 144 -3.79 3.79 -4.81
N TYR A 145 -2.90 2.81 -4.75
CA TYR A 145 -3.29 1.39 -4.68
C TYR A 145 -4.02 1.07 -3.38
N GLU A 146 -3.52 1.61 -2.25
CA GLU A 146 -4.16 1.47 -0.96
C GLU A 146 -5.52 2.17 -0.90
N THR A 147 -5.60 3.39 -1.43
CA THR A 147 -6.88 4.09 -1.55
C THR A 147 -7.89 3.27 -2.36
N GLY A 148 -7.44 2.56 -3.39
CA GLY A 148 -8.27 1.65 -4.15
C GLY A 148 -8.71 0.42 -3.36
N ALA A 149 -7.79 -0.17 -2.58
CA ALA A 149 -8.06 -1.35 -1.76
C ALA A 149 -8.89 -1.00 -0.53
N ASP A 150 -8.31 -0.35 0.46
CA ASP A 150 -9.00 -0.10 1.74
C ASP A 150 -9.97 1.08 1.65
N GLY A 151 -9.62 2.13 0.89
CA GLY A 151 -10.48 3.30 0.77
C GLY A 151 -11.75 3.03 -0.04
N VAL A 152 -11.66 2.39 -1.21
CA VAL A 152 -12.80 2.17 -2.09
C VAL A 152 -13.38 0.77 -1.90
N PHE A 153 -12.52 -0.25 -1.99
CA PHE A 153 -12.97 -1.64 -1.88
C PHE A 153 -13.56 -1.95 -0.50
N GLY A 154 -12.93 -1.49 0.60
CA GLY A 154 -13.46 -1.68 1.95
C GLY A 154 -14.87 -1.12 2.09
N GLN A 155 -15.16 0.02 1.45
CA GLN A 155 -16.51 0.60 1.43
C GLN A 155 -17.48 -0.18 0.55
N VAL A 156 -17.04 -0.73 -0.58
CA VAL A 156 -17.87 -1.61 -1.43
C VAL A 156 -18.23 -2.88 -0.66
N ALA A 157 -17.28 -3.49 0.04
CA ALA A 157 -17.54 -4.64 0.90
C ALA A 157 -18.50 -4.27 2.04
N GLY A 158 -18.27 -3.15 2.74
CA GLY A 158 -19.15 -2.66 3.81
C GLY A 158 -20.59 -2.37 3.35
N THR A 159 -20.82 -2.07 2.05
CA THR A 159 -22.18 -1.89 1.52
C THR A 159 -23.00 -3.17 1.63
N ILE A 160 -22.37 -4.32 1.49
CA ILE A 160 -23.04 -5.63 1.57
C ILE A 160 -23.53 -5.90 2.99
N PHE A 161 -22.81 -5.36 3.98
CA PHE A 161 -23.15 -5.49 5.41
C PHE A 161 -23.94 -4.30 5.96
N GLY A 162 -24.37 -3.37 5.12
CA GLY A 162 -25.13 -2.18 5.54
C GLY A 162 -24.31 -1.07 6.20
N GLU A 163 -22.98 -1.16 6.19
CA GLU A 163 -22.06 -0.22 6.88
C GLU A 163 -21.37 0.77 5.95
N SER A 164 -21.79 0.84 4.69
CA SER A 164 -21.09 1.64 3.67
C SER A 164 -21.32 3.14 3.81
N GLN A 165 -20.24 3.88 3.58
CA GLN A 165 -20.23 5.32 3.47
C GLN A 165 -20.04 5.83 2.01
N LEU A 166 -20.17 4.95 1.02
CA LEU A 166 -19.91 5.27 -0.40
C LEU A 166 -20.71 6.49 -0.89
N LEU A 167 -21.94 6.65 -0.42
CA LEU A 167 -22.80 7.76 -0.82
C LEU A 167 -22.60 9.04 0.01
N ASN A 168 -21.72 8.99 1.02
CA ASN A 168 -21.41 10.16 1.83
C ASN A 168 -20.28 11.01 1.19
N PRO A 169 -20.56 12.20 0.65
CA PRO A 169 -19.54 13.05 0.07
C PRO A 169 -18.41 13.41 1.05
N GLY A 170 -18.73 13.54 2.35
CA GLY A 170 -17.76 13.82 3.41
C GLY A 170 -16.70 12.72 3.54
N TYR A 171 -17.07 11.46 3.35
CA TYR A 171 -16.12 10.34 3.34
C TYR A 171 -15.04 10.52 2.29
N TRP A 172 -15.39 10.86 1.05
CA TRP A 172 -14.42 11.05 -0.03
C TRP A 172 -13.49 12.24 0.21
N VAL A 173 -14.03 13.31 0.82
CA VAL A 173 -13.20 14.45 1.24
C VAL A 173 -12.20 14.03 2.32
N LEU A 174 -12.64 13.32 3.36
CA LEU A 174 -11.76 12.83 4.42
C LEU A 174 -10.71 11.84 3.89
N LEU A 175 -11.12 10.92 3.01
CA LEU A 175 -10.20 9.98 2.35
C LEU A 175 -9.10 10.72 1.58
N ALA A 176 -9.47 11.72 0.77
CA ALA A 176 -8.51 12.47 -0.03
C ALA A 176 -7.62 13.41 0.80
N LEU A 177 -8.16 14.03 1.86
CA LEU A 177 -7.42 15.00 2.67
C LEU A 177 -6.55 14.34 3.74
N PHE A 178 -6.89 13.16 4.23
CA PHE A 178 -6.25 12.53 5.38
C PHE A 178 -5.75 11.13 5.06
N ALA A 179 -6.62 10.16 4.82
CA ALA A 179 -6.25 8.75 4.70
C ALA A 179 -5.28 8.48 3.54
N PHE A 180 -5.47 9.10 2.40
CA PHE A 180 -4.56 8.96 1.25
C PHE A 180 -3.09 9.21 1.62
N TRP A 181 -2.82 10.23 2.43
CA TRP A 181 -1.46 10.59 2.84
C TRP A 181 -0.90 9.65 3.89
N GLN A 182 -1.76 9.09 4.75
CA GLN A 182 -1.40 8.07 5.75
C GLN A 182 -1.07 6.72 5.09
N PHE A 183 -1.59 6.45 3.90
CA PHE A 183 -1.29 5.25 3.14
C PHE A 183 0.12 5.22 2.52
N ILE A 184 0.76 6.39 2.34
CA ILE A 184 2.13 6.43 1.80
C ILE A 184 3.10 5.56 2.61
N PRO A 185 3.23 5.65 3.95
CA PRO A 185 4.09 4.78 4.72
C PRO A 185 3.70 3.30 4.65
N VAL A 186 2.41 2.98 4.63
CA VAL A 186 1.91 1.60 4.65
C VAL A 186 2.40 0.81 3.44
N TYR A 187 2.16 1.33 2.24
CA TYR A 187 2.56 0.64 1.00
C TYR A 187 4.02 0.87 0.61
N SER A 188 4.72 1.77 1.28
CA SER A 188 6.09 2.12 0.93
C SER A 188 7.03 0.91 0.87
N SER A 189 6.91 -0.04 1.82
CA SER A 189 7.72 -1.26 1.85
C SER A 189 7.38 -2.25 0.73
N MET A 190 6.14 -2.22 0.23
CA MET A 190 5.69 -3.12 -0.84
C MET A 190 6.17 -2.64 -2.22
N VAL A 191 6.33 -1.32 -2.42
CA VAL A 191 6.62 -0.73 -3.74
C VAL A 191 8.04 -0.20 -3.88
N LEU A 192 8.66 0.41 -2.84
CA LEU A 192 10.01 0.98 -2.95
C LEU A 192 11.11 -0.05 -3.09
N PRO A 193 11.24 -1.09 -2.22
CA PRO A 193 12.28 -2.10 -2.35
C PRO A 193 12.25 -2.83 -3.70
N PRO A 194 11.07 -3.25 -4.23
CA PRO A 194 10.96 -3.71 -5.60
C PRO A 194 11.47 -2.71 -6.63
N ALA A 195 11.12 -1.41 -6.48
CA ALA A 195 11.56 -0.37 -7.40
C ALA A 195 13.08 -0.15 -7.36
N TRP A 196 13.72 -0.23 -6.18
CA TRP A 196 15.18 -0.15 -6.05
C TRP A 196 15.85 -1.31 -6.77
N LEU A 197 15.34 -2.53 -6.60
CA LEU A 197 15.88 -3.72 -7.24
C LEU A 197 15.75 -3.67 -8.76
N ILE A 198 14.60 -3.21 -9.26
CA ILE A 198 14.37 -2.97 -10.68
C ILE A 198 15.31 -1.87 -11.20
N GLY A 199 15.61 -0.84 -10.41
CA GLY A 199 16.55 0.24 -10.76
C GLY A 199 17.96 -0.24 -11.09
N THR A 200 18.34 -1.46 -10.71
CA THR A 200 19.63 -2.09 -11.09
C THR A 200 19.69 -2.54 -12.57
N VAL A 201 18.54 -2.55 -13.26
CA VAL A 201 18.44 -2.91 -14.69
C VAL A 201 18.43 -1.63 -15.54
N PRO A 202 19.01 -1.61 -16.76
CA PRO A 202 18.99 -0.43 -17.63
C PRO A 202 17.59 0.12 -17.90
N PRO A 203 17.40 1.43 -17.99
CA PRO A 203 16.08 2.04 -18.18
C PRO A 203 15.53 1.76 -19.58
N SER A 204 14.21 1.58 -19.67
CA SER A 204 13.43 1.55 -20.91
C SER A 204 12.95 2.96 -21.28
N PRO A 205 12.60 3.25 -22.56
CA PRO A 205 12.41 4.63 -23.01
C PRO A 205 11.13 5.29 -22.49
N GLN A 206 11.24 6.58 -22.32
CA GLN A 206 10.33 7.71 -22.13
C GLN A 206 8.90 7.54 -21.57
N LEU A 207 8.63 8.33 -20.50
CA LEU A 207 7.30 8.60 -19.93
C LEU A 207 6.37 9.24 -20.99
N SER A 208 5.28 8.57 -21.30
CA SER A 208 4.19 9.03 -22.15
C SER A 208 2.86 9.03 -21.38
N ARG A 209 1.77 9.55 -21.97
CA ARG A 209 0.41 9.41 -21.42
C ARG A 209 0.05 7.94 -21.16
N ALA A 210 0.60 7.01 -21.95
CA ALA A 210 0.46 5.57 -21.75
C ALA A 210 1.08 5.10 -20.42
N ALA A 211 2.11 5.77 -19.89
CA ALA A 211 2.75 5.40 -18.64
C ALA A 211 1.80 5.56 -17.45
N TRP A 212 1.02 6.64 -17.38
CA TRP A 212 0.05 6.84 -16.29
C TRP A 212 -1.12 5.86 -16.36
N ARG A 213 -1.60 5.53 -17.55
CA ARG A 213 -2.62 4.49 -17.72
C ARG A 213 -2.10 3.14 -17.27
N ASP A 214 -0.87 2.80 -17.63
CA ASP A 214 -0.23 1.56 -17.20
C ASP A 214 0.04 1.56 -15.67
N ALA A 215 0.38 2.71 -15.09
CA ALA A 215 0.59 2.86 -13.65
C ALA A 215 -0.65 2.50 -12.82
N LEU A 216 -1.85 2.75 -13.35
CA LEU A 216 -3.11 2.42 -12.69
C LEU A 216 -3.60 0.99 -12.97
N ARG A 217 -2.90 0.21 -13.82
CA ARG A 217 -3.29 -1.20 -14.12
C ARG A 217 -3.44 -2.10 -12.89
N PRO A 218 -2.65 -1.97 -11.80
CA PRO A 218 -2.88 -2.77 -10.60
C PRO A 218 -4.32 -2.67 -10.08
N LEU A 219 -4.97 -1.50 -10.17
CA LEU A 219 -6.34 -1.29 -9.70
C LEU A 219 -7.39 -2.14 -10.44
N ILE A 220 -7.10 -2.61 -11.65
CA ILE A 220 -8.02 -3.49 -12.40
C ILE A 220 -8.27 -4.80 -11.64
N TRP A 221 -7.30 -5.25 -10.85
CA TRP A 221 -7.39 -6.47 -10.06
C TRP A 221 -8.33 -6.36 -8.85
N LEU A 222 -8.79 -5.15 -8.50
CA LEU A 222 -9.80 -4.97 -7.45
C LEU A 222 -11.12 -5.66 -7.83
N ILE A 223 -11.51 -5.67 -9.11
CA ILE A 223 -12.77 -6.30 -9.54
C ILE A 223 -12.79 -7.82 -9.25
N PRO A 224 -11.84 -8.63 -9.77
CA PRO A 224 -11.81 -10.06 -9.45
C PRO A 224 -11.51 -10.31 -7.96
N PHE A 225 -10.81 -9.42 -7.28
CA PHE A 225 -10.57 -9.50 -5.85
C PHE A 225 -11.86 -9.34 -5.04
N ILE A 226 -12.75 -8.42 -5.41
CA ILE A 226 -14.09 -8.29 -4.82
C ILE A 226 -14.84 -9.63 -4.91
N ILE A 227 -14.89 -10.23 -6.09
CA ILE A 227 -15.57 -11.50 -6.33
C ILE A 227 -14.95 -12.60 -5.44
N TYR A 228 -13.63 -12.63 -5.35
CA TYR A 228 -12.90 -13.59 -4.51
C TYR A 228 -13.29 -13.45 -3.03
N VAL A 229 -13.24 -12.23 -2.48
CA VAL A 229 -13.55 -11.98 -1.06
C VAL A 229 -15.00 -12.34 -0.75
N LEU A 230 -15.95 -11.98 -1.63
CA LEU A 230 -17.34 -12.36 -1.47
C LEU A 230 -17.53 -13.88 -1.45
N ALA A 231 -16.90 -14.59 -2.37
CA ALA A 231 -16.94 -16.05 -2.40
C ALA A 231 -16.32 -16.65 -1.12
N LEU A 232 -15.23 -16.08 -0.63
CA LEU A 232 -14.56 -16.54 0.58
C LEU A 232 -15.42 -16.31 1.84
N ILE A 233 -16.07 -15.15 1.95
CA ILE A 233 -17.01 -14.85 3.05
C ILE A 233 -18.16 -15.88 3.09
N ILE A 234 -18.73 -16.19 1.94
CA ILE A 234 -19.81 -17.19 1.83
C ILE A 234 -19.29 -18.59 2.22
N LEU A 235 -18.12 -18.98 1.69
CA LEU A 235 -17.54 -20.31 1.94
C LEU A 235 -17.13 -20.53 3.40
N LEU A 236 -16.64 -19.52 4.05
CA LEU A 236 -16.17 -19.61 5.45
C LEU A 236 -17.28 -19.29 6.47
N GLY A 237 -18.48 -18.93 6.02
CA GLY A 237 -19.59 -18.56 6.91
C GLY A 237 -19.29 -17.30 7.73
N LEU A 238 -18.43 -16.41 7.25
CA LEU A 238 -18.03 -15.18 7.94
C LEU A 238 -19.12 -14.08 7.92
N ALA A 239 -20.25 -14.36 7.28
CA ALA A 239 -21.38 -13.42 7.12
C ALA A 239 -22.47 -13.56 8.21
N SER A 240 -22.25 -14.41 9.23
CA SER A 240 -23.21 -14.65 10.34
C SER A 240 -22.88 -13.87 11.58
#